data_75c98a927e09deedff1cb299abf4c421
#
_entry.id   75c98a927e09deedff1cb299abf4c421
#
_cell.length_a   1.000
_cell.length_b   1.000
_cell.length_c   1.000
_cell.angle_alpha   90.00
_cell.angle_beta   90.00
_cell.angle_gamma   90.00
#
_symmetry.space_group_name_H-M   'P 1'
#
loop_
_entity.id
_entity.type
_entity.pdbx_description
1 polymer ?
#
loop_
_entity_poly.entity_id
_entity_poly.type
_entity_poly.pdbx_seq_one_letter_code
_entity_poly.pdbx_strand_id
1 'polypeptide(L)'
;MKKSEVRSQKSEVTKNPQSAIRNPQSYLTIALPKGRILKEAVALFKKIGIDYSDAMEDSRRLIFENRKNRMRFMVIRPQDVPTYVEYGAADIGIAGKDVLLEQERDIYEPLDLDIGFCRMVVAEPKELGKKDNPRHWTHIRVATKYPNITSRYFLNKGIQVEIIKLYGSIELAPLLGLSERIVDLVATGETLRRNGLVEVEEIMKVTSKLICNRASLKTKPERIKGLIDALKGIEQV
;
A
#
# COMPACT_ATOMS: atom_id res chain seq x y z
N MET A 1 32.99 -52.41 40.96
CA MET A 1 32.29 -51.15 41.22
C MET A 1 32.65 -50.19 40.11
N LYS A 2 31.75 -49.97 39.14
CA LYS A 2 31.89 -48.94 38.12
C LYS A 2 30.70 -48.00 38.28
N LYS A 3 30.98 -46.74 38.65
CA LYS A 3 29.99 -45.65 38.73
C LYS A 3 29.62 -45.21 37.30
N SER A 4 28.34 -45.27 36.95
CA SER A 4 27.77 -44.72 35.75
C SER A 4 27.51 -43.24 35.93
N GLU A 5 28.21 -42.41 35.19
CA GLU A 5 27.91 -40.97 35.05
C GLU A 5 26.65 -40.77 34.20
N VAL A 6 25.60 -40.30 34.82
CA VAL A 6 24.41 -39.81 34.12
C VAL A 6 24.69 -38.41 33.61
N ARG A 7 24.95 -38.29 32.32
CA ARG A 7 25.04 -37.00 31.59
C ARG A 7 23.65 -36.40 31.47
N SER A 8 23.38 -35.35 32.23
CA SER A 8 22.21 -34.50 32.11
C SER A 8 22.25 -33.77 30.77
N GLN A 9 21.46 -34.20 29.80
CA GLN A 9 21.20 -33.42 28.58
C GLN A 9 20.26 -32.27 28.95
N LYS A 10 20.81 -31.06 29.04
CA LYS A 10 20.01 -29.84 29.01
C LYS A 10 19.37 -29.73 27.60
N SER A 11 18.07 -29.98 27.55
CA SER A 11 17.27 -29.71 26.35
C SER A 11 17.29 -28.19 26.08
N GLU A 12 18.01 -27.78 25.03
CA GLU A 12 17.81 -26.47 24.44
C GLU A 12 16.38 -26.41 23.90
N VAL A 13 15.52 -25.71 24.62
CA VAL A 13 14.20 -25.34 24.13
C VAL A 13 14.40 -24.41 22.97
N THR A 14 14.38 -24.94 21.76
CA THR A 14 14.31 -24.16 20.53
C THR A 14 13.03 -23.33 20.60
N LYS A 15 13.17 -22.03 20.87
CA LYS A 15 12.05 -21.08 20.89
C LYS A 15 11.43 -21.09 19.50
N ASN A 16 10.26 -21.72 19.40
CA ASN A 16 9.47 -21.75 18.16
C ASN A 16 9.25 -20.30 17.67
N PRO A 17 9.68 -19.94 16.46
CA PRO A 17 9.48 -18.58 15.90
C PRO A 17 8.02 -18.12 15.93
N GLN A 18 7.07 -19.06 15.85
CA GLN A 18 5.64 -18.76 15.94
C GLN A 18 5.19 -18.28 17.33
N SER A 19 5.90 -18.62 18.42
CA SER A 19 5.56 -18.13 19.77
C SER A 19 5.93 -16.64 19.95
N ALA A 20 6.96 -16.16 19.26
CA ALA A 20 7.35 -14.75 19.25
C ALA A 20 6.33 -13.86 18.50
N ILE A 21 5.61 -14.44 17.52
CA ILE A 21 4.56 -13.75 16.76
C ILE A 21 3.29 -13.56 17.61
N ARG A 22 3.06 -14.45 18.58
CA ARG A 22 1.82 -14.49 19.41
C ARG A 22 1.88 -13.71 20.72
N ASN A 23 2.99 -13.02 21.05
CA ASN A 23 3.02 -12.14 22.22
C ASN A 23 2.65 -10.70 21.84
N PRO A 24 1.35 -10.32 21.89
CA PRO A 24 0.85 -9.05 21.35
C PRO A 24 1.36 -7.83 22.12
N GLN A 25 1.93 -7.99 23.31
CA GLN A 25 2.40 -6.86 24.14
C GLN A 25 3.85 -6.45 23.86
N SER A 26 4.65 -7.22 23.10
CA SER A 26 6.09 -6.96 22.99
C SER A 26 6.50 -6.10 21.79
N TYR A 27 5.88 -6.24 20.63
CA TYR A 27 6.26 -5.54 19.41
C TYR A 27 5.08 -4.84 18.74
N LEU A 28 5.33 -3.64 18.17
CA LEU A 28 4.42 -3.00 17.24
C LEU A 28 4.81 -3.46 15.83
N THR A 29 3.90 -4.13 15.13
CA THR A 29 4.16 -4.66 13.78
C THR A 29 3.60 -3.72 12.73
N ILE A 30 4.45 -3.31 11.78
CA ILE A 30 4.13 -2.32 10.75
C ILE A 30 4.31 -2.96 9.37
N ALA A 31 3.26 -2.96 8.56
CA ALA A 31 3.29 -3.41 7.17
C ALA A 31 3.63 -2.24 6.24
N LEU A 32 4.68 -2.40 5.44
CA LEU A 32 5.20 -1.39 4.51
C LEU A 32 5.05 -1.86 3.06
N PRO A 33 4.60 -1.00 2.15
CA PRO A 33 4.48 -1.33 0.74
C PRO A 33 5.86 -1.37 0.07
N LYS A 34 6.17 -2.44 -0.66
CA LYS A 34 7.38 -2.54 -1.48
C LYS A 34 7.37 -1.49 -2.60
N GLY A 35 8.54 -0.97 -2.95
CA GLY A 35 8.71 -0.03 -4.06
C GLY A 35 8.96 1.42 -3.62
N ARG A 36 8.47 2.40 -4.39
CA ARG A 36 8.75 3.84 -4.17
C ARG A 36 8.31 4.30 -2.78
N ILE A 37 7.10 3.96 -2.34
CA ILE A 37 6.57 4.37 -1.04
C ILE A 37 7.42 3.85 0.12
N LEU A 38 8.06 2.68 -0.01
CA LEU A 38 8.97 2.18 1.02
C LEU A 38 10.10 3.17 1.32
N LYS A 39 10.74 3.72 0.27
CA LYS A 39 11.84 4.67 0.43
C LYS A 39 11.41 5.95 1.14
N GLU A 40 10.25 6.48 0.74
CA GLU A 40 9.67 7.69 1.35
C GLU A 40 9.25 7.42 2.81
N ALA A 41 8.66 6.25 3.10
CA ALA A 41 8.30 5.83 4.45
C ALA A 41 9.53 5.66 5.36
N VAL A 42 10.62 5.04 4.88
CA VAL A 42 11.89 4.95 5.62
C VAL A 42 12.40 6.33 6.00
N ALA A 43 12.42 7.26 5.05
CA ALA A 43 12.86 8.64 5.29
C ALA A 43 11.97 9.35 6.34
N LEU A 44 10.64 9.14 6.27
CA LEU A 44 9.68 9.70 7.19
C LEU A 44 9.91 9.18 8.63
N PHE A 45 10.02 7.86 8.80
CA PHE A 45 10.27 7.26 10.12
C PHE A 45 11.64 7.63 10.71
N LYS A 46 12.64 7.82 9.85
CA LYS A 46 13.97 8.29 10.30
C LYS A 46 13.91 9.67 10.94
N LYS A 47 13.04 10.57 10.45
CA LYS A 47 12.82 11.89 11.05
C LYS A 47 12.32 11.83 12.49
N ILE A 48 11.58 10.79 12.86
CA ILE A 48 11.09 10.54 14.24
C ILE A 48 12.00 9.61 15.04
N GLY A 49 13.24 9.39 14.59
CA GLY A 49 14.24 8.58 15.29
C GLY A 49 14.05 7.06 15.18
N ILE A 50 13.22 6.59 14.23
CA ILE A 50 13.02 5.18 13.96
C ILE A 50 13.73 4.83 12.66
N ASP A 51 14.94 4.28 12.78
CA ASP A 51 15.72 3.84 11.63
C ASP A 51 15.48 2.36 11.34
N TYR A 52 15.14 2.04 10.10
CA TYR A 52 15.02 0.71 9.54
C TYR A 52 15.51 0.66 8.08
N SER A 53 16.53 1.45 7.79
CA SER A 53 17.18 1.50 6.46
C SER A 53 17.66 0.14 5.98
N ASP A 54 18.02 -0.78 6.90
CA ASP A 54 18.34 -2.18 6.60
C ASP A 54 17.25 -2.90 5.79
N ALA A 55 15.98 -2.45 5.92
CA ALA A 55 14.86 -2.97 5.13
C ALA A 55 14.98 -2.67 3.63
N MET A 56 15.86 -1.74 3.25
CA MET A 56 16.11 -1.36 1.85
C MET A 56 17.28 -2.13 1.23
N GLU A 57 18.21 -2.63 2.05
CA GLU A 57 19.47 -3.22 1.58
C GLU A 57 19.28 -4.70 1.19
N ASP A 58 18.47 -5.47 1.94
CA ASP A 58 18.23 -6.88 1.66
C ASP A 58 16.85 -7.11 1.01
N SER A 59 16.81 -7.15 -0.32
CA SER A 59 15.57 -7.33 -1.10
C SER A 59 14.86 -8.69 -0.93
N ARG A 60 15.50 -9.67 -0.28
CA ARG A 60 14.95 -11.01 -0.04
C ARG A 60 14.34 -11.16 1.35
N ARG A 61 14.79 -10.36 2.29
CA ARG A 61 14.25 -10.38 3.64
C ARG A 61 12.94 -9.60 3.69
N LEU A 62 11.92 -10.20 4.28
CA LEU A 62 10.56 -9.61 4.34
C LEU A 62 10.22 -9.06 5.73
N ILE A 63 10.97 -9.42 6.77
CA ILE A 63 10.72 -9.00 8.15
C ILE A 63 12.01 -8.46 8.76
N PHE A 64 11.92 -7.27 9.35
CA PHE A 64 13.02 -6.55 10.00
C PHE A 64 12.59 -6.15 11.40
N GLU A 65 13.51 -6.24 12.38
CA GLU A 65 13.22 -5.88 13.77
C GLU A 65 14.09 -4.73 14.23
N ASN A 66 13.45 -3.68 14.72
CA ASN A 66 14.09 -2.62 15.48
C ASN A 66 13.88 -2.91 16.98
N ARG A 67 14.88 -3.55 17.59
CA ARG A 67 14.80 -3.97 19.00
C ARG A 67 14.75 -2.77 19.96
N LYS A 68 15.43 -1.67 19.63
CA LYS A 68 15.46 -0.43 20.45
C LYS A 68 14.05 0.10 20.65
N ASN A 69 13.28 0.17 19.59
CA ASN A 69 11.92 0.71 19.61
C ASN A 69 10.84 -0.38 19.78
N ARG A 70 11.25 -1.66 19.90
CA ARG A 70 10.36 -2.82 19.90
C ARG A 70 9.37 -2.81 18.74
N MET A 71 9.88 -2.54 17.54
CA MET A 71 9.10 -2.51 16.31
C MET A 71 9.52 -3.63 15.37
N ARG A 72 8.56 -4.16 14.63
CA ARG A 72 8.76 -5.12 13.56
C ARG A 72 8.18 -4.55 12.28
N PHE A 73 8.97 -4.58 11.21
CA PHE A 73 8.56 -4.11 9.90
C PHE A 73 8.42 -5.28 8.94
N MET A 74 7.34 -5.30 8.17
CA MET A 74 7.08 -6.27 7.12
C MET A 74 7.03 -5.55 5.78
N VAL A 75 7.84 -5.96 4.81
CA VAL A 75 7.85 -5.39 3.45
C VAL A 75 7.10 -6.33 2.52
N ILE A 76 5.93 -5.90 2.06
CA ILE A 76 4.99 -6.72 1.28
C ILE A 76 4.49 -5.95 0.04
N ARG A 77 3.71 -6.59 -0.81
CA ARG A 77 3.10 -5.91 -1.96
C ARG A 77 2.12 -4.84 -1.50
N PRO A 78 2.05 -3.66 -2.17
CA PRO A 78 1.15 -2.58 -1.78
C PRO A 78 -0.31 -3.01 -1.61
N GLN A 79 -0.81 -3.86 -2.51
CA GLN A 79 -2.19 -4.37 -2.46
C GLN A 79 -2.49 -5.27 -1.26
N ASP A 80 -1.46 -5.89 -0.67
CA ASP A 80 -1.65 -6.84 0.43
C ASP A 80 -1.62 -6.15 1.79
N VAL A 81 -1.05 -4.93 1.89
CA VAL A 81 -0.92 -4.19 3.15
C VAL A 81 -2.26 -4.05 3.89
N PRO A 82 -3.37 -3.61 3.27
CA PRO A 82 -4.63 -3.49 3.97
C PRO A 82 -5.13 -4.81 4.54
N THR A 83 -4.97 -5.91 3.81
CA THR A 83 -5.35 -7.26 4.27
C THR A 83 -4.56 -7.67 5.52
N TYR A 84 -3.24 -7.47 5.54
CA TYR A 84 -2.41 -7.81 6.70
C TYR A 84 -2.78 -6.99 7.94
N VAL A 85 -3.18 -5.73 7.74
CA VAL A 85 -3.64 -4.86 8.82
C VAL A 85 -5.03 -5.27 9.30
N GLU A 86 -5.99 -5.48 8.40
CA GLU A 86 -7.36 -5.87 8.74
C GLU A 86 -7.39 -7.16 9.57
N TYR A 87 -6.65 -8.18 9.16
CA TYR A 87 -6.58 -9.47 9.86
C TYR A 87 -5.64 -9.48 11.09
N GLY A 88 -5.02 -8.34 11.44
CA GLY A 88 -4.19 -8.20 12.64
C GLY A 88 -2.82 -8.89 12.55
N ALA A 89 -2.37 -9.30 11.37
CA ALA A 89 -0.99 -9.75 11.14
C ALA A 89 -0.01 -8.57 11.26
N ALA A 90 -0.48 -7.36 10.96
CA ALA A 90 0.18 -6.11 11.28
C ALA A 90 -0.75 -5.23 12.12
N ASP A 91 -0.19 -4.48 13.09
CA ASP A 91 -0.93 -3.51 13.90
C ASP A 91 -1.24 -2.24 13.11
N ILE A 92 -0.27 -1.85 12.27
CA ILE A 92 -0.27 -0.63 11.47
C ILE A 92 0.24 -0.97 10.08
N GLY A 93 -0.16 -0.18 9.09
CA GLY A 93 0.39 -0.25 7.74
C GLY A 93 0.46 1.10 7.07
N ILE A 94 1.16 1.16 5.94
CA ILE A 94 1.15 2.29 5.02
C ILE A 94 0.57 1.81 3.69
N ALA A 95 -0.51 2.43 3.25
CA ALA A 95 -1.18 2.07 2.00
C ALA A 95 -1.59 3.30 1.20
N GLY A 96 -1.50 3.22 -0.12
CA GLY A 96 -2.02 4.26 -1.00
C GLY A 96 -3.54 4.37 -0.88
N LYS A 97 -4.06 5.60 -0.95
CA LYS A 97 -5.51 5.85 -0.90
C LYS A 97 -6.26 5.14 -2.03
N ASP A 98 -5.61 4.93 -3.17
CA ASP A 98 -6.11 4.13 -4.30
C ASP A 98 -6.42 2.68 -3.89
N VAL A 99 -5.50 2.03 -3.16
CA VAL A 99 -5.69 0.64 -2.70
C VAL A 99 -6.81 0.56 -1.67
N LEU A 100 -6.89 1.53 -0.76
CA LEU A 100 -7.92 1.59 0.27
C LEU A 100 -9.32 1.76 -0.33
N LEU A 101 -9.48 2.69 -1.28
CA LEU A 101 -10.74 2.94 -1.97
C LEU A 101 -11.14 1.79 -2.89
N GLU A 102 -10.17 1.09 -3.48
CA GLU A 102 -10.44 -0.06 -4.34
C GLU A 102 -10.91 -1.28 -3.55
N GLN A 103 -10.34 -1.51 -2.35
CA GLN A 103 -10.60 -2.72 -1.57
C GLN A 103 -11.71 -2.57 -0.52
N GLU A 104 -12.04 -1.35 -0.08
CA GLU A 104 -13.08 -1.04 0.91
C GLU A 104 -12.99 -1.88 2.21
N ARG A 105 -11.76 -2.02 2.75
CA ARG A 105 -11.49 -2.80 3.96
C ARG A 105 -11.92 -2.10 5.23
N ASP A 106 -12.30 -2.88 6.27
CA ASP A 106 -12.66 -2.34 7.58
C ASP A 106 -11.42 -2.04 8.44
N ILE A 107 -10.75 -0.95 8.11
CA ILE A 107 -9.55 -0.47 8.79
C ILE A 107 -9.69 1.02 9.13
N TYR A 108 -8.95 1.46 10.15
CA TYR A 108 -8.92 2.87 10.56
C TYR A 108 -7.77 3.62 9.86
N GLU A 109 -8.06 4.80 9.30
CA GLU A 109 -7.12 5.66 8.58
C GLU A 109 -6.84 6.93 9.40
N PRO A 110 -5.96 6.93 10.42
CA PRO A 110 -5.78 8.06 11.34
C PRO A 110 -5.00 9.24 10.75
N LEU A 111 -4.18 9.03 9.71
CA LEU A 111 -3.27 10.05 9.23
C LEU A 111 -3.00 9.93 7.73
N ASP A 112 -3.02 11.06 7.02
CA ASP A 112 -2.37 11.20 5.72
C ASP A 112 -0.88 11.44 5.93
N LEU A 113 -0.04 10.69 5.25
CA LEU A 113 1.42 10.81 5.39
C LEU A 113 2.03 11.76 4.36
N ASP A 114 1.23 12.25 3.42
CA ASP A 114 1.63 13.13 2.30
C ASP A 114 2.85 12.61 1.50
N ILE A 115 2.96 11.28 1.40
CA ILE A 115 3.99 10.59 0.61
C ILE A 115 3.36 9.77 -0.50
N GLY A 116 4.17 9.40 -1.50
CA GLY A 116 3.71 8.57 -2.61
C GLY A 116 2.75 9.29 -3.55
N PHE A 117 2.79 10.62 -3.62
CA PHE A 117 1.87 11.42 -4.42
C PHE A 117 1.77 10.94 -5.87
N CYS A 118 0.54 10.78 -6.35
CA CYS A 118 0.18 10.56 -7.75
C CYS A 118 -1.27 11.01 -7.99
N ARG A 119 -1.71 10.94 -9.24
CA ARG A 119 -3.10 11.22 -9.64
C ARG A 119 -3.69 9.98 -10.31
N MET A 120 -4.94 9.69 -10.06
CA MET A 120 -5.69 8.73 -10.85
C MET A 120 -6.38 9.50 -11.98
N VAL A 121 -6.15 9.06 -13.20
CA VAL A 121 -6.63 9.76 -14.41
C VAL A 121 -7.33 8.81 -15.36
N VAL A 122 -8.22 9.37 -16.19
CA VAL A 122 -8.68 8.75 -17.43
C VAL A 122 -7.72 9.18 -18.52
N ALA A 123 -7.23 8.24 -19.30
CA ALA A 123 -6.37 8.51 -20.46
C ALA A 123 -6.84 7.73 -21.69
N GLU A 124 -6.54 8.27 -22.88
CA GLU A 124 -6.92 7.70 -24.17
C GLU A 124 -5.84 7.92 -25.23
N PRO A 125 -5.87 7.18 -26.37
CA PRO A 125 -4.98 7.47 -27.47
C PRO A 125 -5.12 8.90 -27.98
N LYS A 126 -3.99 9.57 -28.24
CA LYS A 126 -3.95 10.96 -28.71
C LYS A 126 -4.80 11.18 -29.97
N GLU A 127 -4.87 10.19 -30.85
CA GLU A 127 -5.64 10.25 -32.09
C GLU A 127 -7.16 10.20 -31.84
N LEU A 128 -7.59 9.48 -30.79
CA LEU A 128 -8.97 9.45 -30.36
C LEU A 128 -9.36 10.81 -29.79
N GLY A 129 -8.55 11.40 -28.91
CA GLY A 129 -8.79 12.68 -28.24
C GLY A 129 -9.01 13.87 -29.17
N LYS A 130 -8.53 13.79 -30.41
CA LYS A 130 -8.81 14.83 -31.43
C LYS A 130 -10.27 14.85 -31.91
N LYS A 131 -10.99 13.74 -31.76
CA LYS A 131 -12.34 13.53 -32.30
C LYS A 131 -13.38 13.30 -31.21
N ASP A 132 -12.94 13.06 -30.00
CA ASP A 132 -13.75 12.62 -28.88
C ASP A 132 -14.06 13.79 -27.91
N ASN A 133 -15.24 13.74 -27.30
CA ASN A 133 -15.65 14.69 -26.28
C ASN A 133 -16.24 13.90 -25.08
N PRO A 134 -15.65 14.01 -23.88
CA PRO A 134 -16.12 13.33 -22.68
C PRO A 134 -17.60 13.54 -22.36
N ARG A 135 -18.17 14.67 -22.80
CA ARG A 135 -19.61 14.98 -22.60
C ARG A 135 -20.54 14.10 -23.43
N HIS A 136 -20.02 13.43 -24.46
CA HIS A 136 -20.81 12.57 -25.36
C HIS A 136 -20.59 11.08 -25.04
N TRP A 137 -19.86 10.74 -23.99
CA TRP A 137 -19.65 9.35 -23.61
C TRP A 137 -20.95 8.77 -23.05
N THR A 138 -21.48 7.75 -23.68
CA THR A 138 -22.67 7.01 -23.22
C THR A 138 -22.34 5.58 -22.84
N HIS A 139 -21.48 4.92 -23.61
CA HIS A 139 -20.96 3.59 -23.37
C HIS A 139 -19.50 3.53 -23.81
N ILE A 140 -18.61 3.09 -22.91
CA ILE A 140 -17.16 3.02 -23.15
C ILE A 140 -16.55 1.76 -22.53
N ARG A 141 -15.50 1.23 -23.15
CA ARG A 141 -14.65 0.18 -22.57
C ARG A 141 -13.41 0.80 -21.94
N VAL A 142 -13.14 0.44 -20.68
CA VAL A 142 -12.03 0.99 -19.91
C VAL A 142 -11.19 -0.12 -19.34
N ALA A 143 -9.90 -0.16 -19.68
CA ALA A 143 -8.95 -1.06 -19.05
C ALA A 143 -8.36 -0.41 -17.77
N THR A 144 -8.31 -1.15 -16.68
CA THR A 144 -7.85 -0.61 -15.40
C THR A 144 -7.42 -1.73 -14.43
N LYS A 145 -6.59 -1.34 -13.46
CA LYS A 145 -6.27 -2.12 -12.28
C LYS A 145 -7.27 -1.85 -11.12
N TYR A 146 -8.11 -0.83 -11.25
CA TYR A 146 -8.98 -0.27 -10.23
C TYR A 146 -10.47 -0.34 -10.65
N PRO A 147 -11.04 -1.55 -10.80
CA PRO A 147 -12.41 -1.72 -11.30
C PRO A 147 -13.48 -1.02 -10.43
N ASN A 148 -13.36 -1.07 -9.10
CA ASN A 148 -14.37 -0.52 -8.21
C ASN A 148 -14.38 1.02 -8.25
N ILE A 149 -13.20 1.65 -8.20
CA ILE A 149 -13.08 3.10 -8.32
C ILE A 149 -13.58 3.56 -9.70
N THR A 150 -13.15 2.87 -10.76
CA THR A 150 -13.53 3.19 -12.13
C THR A 150 -15.05 3.10 -12.34
N SER A 151 -15.65 2.00 -11.87
CA SER A 151 -17.11 1.80 -11.98
C SER A 151 -17.87 2.93 -11.28
N ARG A 152 -17.52 3.26 -10.04
CA ARG A 152 -18.15 4.35 -9.28
C ARG A 152 -18.00 5.70 -9.95
N TYR A 153 -16.80 5.98 -10.48
CA TYR A 153 -16.53 7.24 -11.16
C TYR A 153 -17.45 7.45 -12.38
N PHE A 154 -17.54 6.46 -13.28
CA PHE A 154 -18.38 6.57 -14.48
C PHE A 154 -19.88 6.48 -14.16
N LEU A 155 -20.27 5.66 -13.19
CA LEU A 155 -21.66 5.59 -12.71
C LEU A 155 -22.15 6.97 -12.21
N ASN A 156 -21.33 7.67 -11.43
CA ASN A 156 -21.66 9.01 -10.93
C ASN A 156 -21.78 10.07 -12.06
N LYS A 157 -21.20 9.80 -13.22
CA LYS A 157 -21.33 10.63 -14.44
C LYS A 157 -22.48 10.19 -15.33
N GLY A 158 -23.20 9.12 -15.00
CA GLY A 158 -24.26 8.56 -15.83
C GLY A 158 -23.73 7.85 -17.09
N ILE A 159 -22.46 7.44 -17.11
CA ILE A 159 -21.81 6.78 -18.23
C ILE A 159 -21.77 5.28 -17.99
N GLN A 160 -22.27 4.51 -18.94
CA GLN A 160 -22.16 3.04 -18.92
C GLN A 160 -20.71 2.64 -19.26
N VAL A 161 -20.06 1.86 -18.40
CA VAL A 161 -18.69 1.41 -18.57
C VAL A 161 -18.60 -0.09 -18.57
N GLU A 162 -17.93 -0.65 -19.58
CA GLU A 162 -17.45 -2.03 -19.60
C GLU A 162 -16.00 -2.03 -19.09
N ILE A 163 -15.75 -2.71 -17.96
CA ILE A 163 -14.44 -2.71 -17.31
C ILE A 163 -13.65 -3.95 -17.69
N ILE A 164 -12.46 -3.72 -18.21
CA ILE A 164 -11.47 -4.74 -18.52
C ILE A 164 -10.38 -4.70 -17.46
N LYS A 165 -10.44 -5.64 -16.50
CA LYS A 165 -9.47 -5.69 -15.41
C LYS A 165 -8.14 -6.23 -15.88
N LEU A 166 -7.08 -5.43 -15.70
CA LEU A 166 -5.69 -5.82 -15.96
C LEU A 166 -4.85 -5.64 -14.68
N TYR A 167 -3.67 -6.28 -14.65
CA TYR A 167 -2.76 -6.23 -13.49
C TYR A 167 -1.49 -5.41 -13.75
N GLY A 168 -1.23 -5.05 -15.00
CA GLY A 168 -0.08 -4.25 -15.46
C GLY A 168 -0.11 -4.03 -16.96
N SER A 169 0.81 -3.18 -17.47
CA SER A 169 0.89 -2.78 -18.87
C SER A 169 -0.44 -2.30 -19.45
N ILE A 170 -1.16 -1.53 -18.65
CA ILE A 170 -2.54 -1.08 -18.94
C ILE A 170 -2.55 -0.20 -20.19
N GLU A 171 -1.46 0.53 -20.44
CA GLU A 171 -1.27 1.42 -21.59
C GLU A 171 -1.35 0.68 -22.95
N LEU A 172 -1.11 -0.64 -22.97
CA LEU A 172 -1.21 -1.44 -24.20
C LEU A 172 -2.66 -1.69 -24.61
N ALA A 173 -3.60 -1.66 -23.68
CA ALA A 173 -4.99 -2.03 -23.97
C ALA A 173 -5.64 -1.18 -25.08
N PRO A 174 -5.58 0.15 -25.06
CA PRO A 174 -6.14 0.95 -26.14
C PRO A 174 -5.34 0.86 -27.45
N LEU A 175 -4.04 0.64 -27.38
CA LEU A 175 -3.20 0.51 -28.57
C LEU A 175 -3.50 -0.78 -29.37
N LEU A 176 -3.97 -1.81 -28.66
CA LEU A 176 -4.34 -3.10 -29.25
C LEU A 176 -5.86 -3.23 -29.48
N GLY A 177 -6.64 -2.17 -29.27
CA GLY A 177 -8.08 -2.16 -29.47
C GLY A 177 -8.89 -2.93 -28.41
N LEU A 178 -8.27 -3.29 -27.27
CA LEU A 178 -8.93 -3.99 -26.19
C LEU A 178 -9.91 -3.06 -25.45
N SER A 179 -9.56 -1.79 -25.29
CA SER A 179 -10.42 -0.74 -24.71
C SER A 179 -10.27 0.58 -25.48
N GLU A 180 -11.20 1.49 -25.31
CA GLU A 180 -11.06 2.86 -25.84
C GLU A 180 -10.16 3.71 -24.93
N ARG A 181 -10.26 3.47 -23.61
CA ARG A 181 -9.61 4.28 -22.57
C ARG A 181 -9.01 3.42 -21.47
N ILE A 182 -8.19 4.07 -20.66
CA ILE A 182 -7.66 3.46 -19.42
C ILE A 182 -7.96 4.37 -18.22
N VAL A 183 -8.00 3.74 -17.04
CA VAL A 183 -7.90 4.43 -15.75
C VAL A 183 -6.68 3.88 -15.02
N ASP A 184 -5.72 4.74 -14.75
CA ASP A 184 -4.48 4.35 -14.06
C ASP A 184 -3.90 5.50 -13.22
N LEU A 185 -2.90 5.15 -12.39
CA LEU A 185 -2.13 6.11 -11.58
C LEU A 185 -1.02 6.75 -12.39
N VAL A 186 -0.94 8.04 -12.29
CA VAL A 186 0.05 8.86 -13.00
C VAL A 186 0.81 9.74 -12.00
N ALA A 187 2.13 9.59 -11.97
CA ALA A 187 3.01 10.47 -11.21
C ALA A 187 3.50 11.64 -12.10
N THR A 188 4.18 11.34 -13.19
CA THR A 188 4.77 12.34 -14.12
C THR A 188 4.12 12.38 -15.49
N GLY A 189 3.30 11.39 -15.84
CA GLY A 189 2.70 11.21 -17.16
C GLY A 189 3.65 10.70 -18.25
N GLU A 190 4.90 10.41 -17.91
CA GLU A 190 5.92 9.99 -18.89
C GLU A 190 5.54 8.68 -19.59
N THR A 191 5.03 7.69 -18.85
CA THR A 191 4.61 6.39 -19.42
C THR A 191 3.47 6.59 -20.41
N LEU A 192 2.48 7.40 -20.09
CA LEU A 192 1.38 7.71 -21.01
C LEU A 192 1.91 8.35 -22.29
N ARG A 193 2.73 9.40 -22.17
CA ARG A 193 3.29 10.11 -23.33
C ARG A 193 4.10 9.20 -24.25
N ARG A 194 4.97 8.34 -23.68
CA ARG A 194 5.78 7.39 -24.45
C ARG A 194 4.94 6.36 -25.22
N ASN A 195 3.75 6.06 -24.71
CA ASN A 195 2.82 5.13 -25.35
C ASN A 195 1.73 5.84 -26.17
N GLY A 196 1.90 7.14 -26.48
CA GLY A 196 0.97 7.89 -27.34
C GLY A 196 -0.41 8.14 -26.71
N LEU A 197 -0.50 8.06 -25.38
CA LEU A 197 -1.72 8.35 -24.63
C LEU A 197 -1.70 9.79 -24.07
N VAL A 198 -2.87 10.36 -23.92
CA VAL A 198 -3.10 11.68 -23.30
C VAL A 198 -4.07 11.56 -22.13
N GLU A 199 -3.84 12.35 -21.10
CA GLU A 199 -4.78 12.47 -19.98
C GLU A 199 -6.00 13.27 -20.44
N VAL A 200 -7.20 12.78 -20.14
CA VAL A 200 -8.48 13.41 -20.47
C VAL A 200 -9.12 14.04 -19.24
N GLU A 201 -9.12 13.30 -18.12
CA GLU A 201 -9.74 13.73 -16.88
C GLU A 201 -8.94 13.25 -15.69
N GLU A 202 -8.85 14.07 -14.65
CA GLU A 202 -8.36 13.68 -13.33
C GLU A 202 -9.53 13.18 -12.47
N ILE A 203 -9.43 11.95 -11.99
CA ILE A 203 -10.43 11.35 -11.10
C ILE A 203 -10.19 11.81 -9.67
N MET A 204 -8.94 11.68 -9.18
CA MET A 204 -8.55 12.07 -7.81
C MET A 204 -7.04 12.16 -7.64
N LYS A 205 -6.63 12.92 -6.64
CA LYS A 205 -5.26 12.90 -6.11
C LYS A 205 -5.11 11.76 -5.11
N VAL A 206 -3.95 11.14 -5.10
CA VAL A 206 -3.63 9.97 -4.25
C VAL A 206 -2.37 10.24 -3.47
N THR A 207 -2.45 10.04 -2.15
CA THR A 207 -1.34 10.00 -1.19
C THR A 207 -1.39 8.69 -0.42
N SER A 208 -0.37 8.39 0.37
CA SER A 208 -0.37 7.23 1.25
C SER A 208 -0.88 7.57 2.64
N LYS A 209 -1.70 6.69 3.19
CA LYS A 209 -2.28 6.82 4.53
C LYS A 209 -1.57 5.88 5.51
N LEU A 210 -1.45 6.32 6.75
CA LEU A 210 -1.24 5.41 7.87
C LEU A 210 -2.56 4.72 8.14
N ILE A 211 -2.55 3.40 8.24
CA ILE A 211 -3.73 2.58 8.53
C ILE A 211 -3.50 1.73 9.77
N CYS A 212 -4.55 1.50 10.56
CA CYS A 212 -4.47 0.78 11.82
C CYS A 212 -5.52 -0.32 11.92
N ASN A 213 -5.10 -1.46 12.49
CA ASN A 213 -6.02 -2.51 12.88
C ASN A 213 -6.88 -2.07 14.07
N ARG A 214 -8.20 -2.26 14.01
CA ARG A 214 -9.14 -1.81 15.07
C ARG A 214 -8.92 -2.50 16.42
N ALA A 215 -8.56 -3.77 16.42
CA ALA A 215 -8.25 -4.49 17.66
C ALA A 215 -6.92 -4.03 18.28
N SER A 216 -5.91 -3.74 17.44
CA SER A 216 -4.63 -3.20 17.89
C SER A 216 -4.76 -1.81 18.52
N LEU A 217 -5.69 -0.98 18.04
CA LEU A 217 -6.01 0.31 18.69
C LEU A 217 -6.49 0.14 20.14
N LYS A 218 -7.18 -0.98 20.44
CA LYS A 218 -7.64 -1.28 21.81
C LYS A 218 -6.56 -1.93 22.67
N THR A 219 -5.70 -2.75 22.09
CA THR A 219 -4.69 -3.53 22.83
C THR A 219 -3.35 -2.83 22.98
N LYS A 220 -3.02 -1.86 22.11
CA LYS A 220 -1.76 -1.11 22.08
C LYS A 220 -1.97 0.41 21.92
N PRO A 221 -2.97 1.04 22.60
CA PRO A 221 -3.41 2.41 22.31
C PRO A 221 -2.28 3.44 22.44
N GLU A 222 -1.51 3.39 23.55
CA GLU A 222 -0.44 4.37 23.82
C GLU A 222 0.68 4.31 22.75
N ARG A 223 1.02 3.12 22.31
CA ARG A 223 2.07 2.96 21.29
C ARG A 223 1.64 3.47 19.93
N ILE A 224 0.41 3.16 19.53
CA ILE A 224 -0.14 3.58 18.23
C ILE A 224 -0.35 5.09 18.25
N LYS A 225 -0.93 5.65 19.32
CA LYS A 225 -1.11 7.09 19.48
C LYS A 225 0.23 7.82 19.46
N GLY A 226 1.22 7.37 20.23
CA GLY A 226 2.55 7.99 20.25
C GLY A 226 3.22 8.02 18.88
N LEU A 227 3.05 6.97 18.07
CA LEU A 227 3.54 6.95 16.69
C LEU A 227 2.80 7.94 15.79
N ILE A 228 1.47 7.99 15.89
CA ILE A 228 0.65 8.94 15.11
C ILE A 228 1.03 10.38 15.45
N ASP A 229 1.15 10.69 16.75
CA ASP A 229 1.49 12.04 17.22
C ASP A 229 2.90 12.46 16.79
N ALA A 230 3.87 11.53 16.83
CA ALA A 230 5.23 11.77 16.33
C ALA A 230 5.25 12.04 14.81
N LEU A 231 4.47 11.30 14.03
CA LEU A 231 4.37 11.51 12.58
C LEU A 231 3.67 12.83 12.23
N LYS A 232 2.62 13.22 12.95
CA LYS A 232 1.96 14.53 12.80
C LYS A 232 2.90 15.70 13.09
N GLY A 233 3.80 15.55 14.05
CA GLY A 233 4.77 16.57 14.41
C GLY A 233 5.77 16.92 13.32
N ILE A 234 5.94 16.07 12.28
CA ILE A 234 6.84 16.33 11.15
C ILE A 234 6.27 17.40 10.22
N GLU A 235 4.95 17.49 10.08
CA GLU A 235 4.27 18.43 9.17
C GLU A 235 4.31 19.88 9.68
N GLN A 236 4.73 20.13 10.93
CA GLN A 236 4.72 21.43 11.59
C GLN A 236 6.10 22.12 11.62
N VAL A 237 7.12 21.53 11.03
CA VAL A 237 8.50 22.03 10.92
C VAL A 237 8.89 22.22 9.46
#